data_c7fa43e215e116f11a51dae45efaa6ef
#
_entry.id   c7fa43e215e116f11a51dae45efaa6ef
#
_cell.length_a   1.000
_cell.length_b   1.000
_cell.length_c   1.000
_cell.angle_alpha   90.00
_cell.angle_beta   90.00
_cell.angle_gamma   90.00
#
_symmetry.space_group_name_H-M   'P 1'
#
loop_
_entity.id
_entity.type
_entity.pdbx_description
1 polymer ?
#
loop_
_entity_poly.entity_id
_entity_poly.type
_entity_poly.pdbx_seq_one_letter_code
_entity_poly.pdbx_strand_id
1 'polypeptide(L)'
;MKYLLILSLLLVSAVLAGAPARQPVQESDPEVIVSKSKKKVTRDYRNVFPVKTIAVTTPASYPHSGANRLGVEMLKKGNYKVKVMPHTFLDPATLKNTNRKAHKGYASIPVEMRLEDFYKAWNDPEVEMIICSRGGNGCFELLEKIDWNKLKKRPEMIFMGYSDVTLILCKLLEKEGYARPVAGPMMGSMTGLPPAMITGLKKMLSGEKVGPYKVTPLVAGDCSGKAVAGLLQRFATAKRANYAIPTKGKIIFIEGVSLSAARVKQELLDLKKMKFFDGAAGVVFCHFTRTKEGKEIGKVIKEFAPSLGIPVYTGFPFGHTAKHQAMDLTRTAEIKNNMVIFPAVKK
;
A
#
# COMPACT_ATOMS: atom_id res chain seq x y z
N MET A 1 48.28 -12.22 50.95
CA MET A 1 49.49 -12.38 50.11
C MET A 1 49.11 -11.88 48.73
N LYS A 2 49.33 -10.58 48.39
CA LYS A 2 50.57 -10.04 47.79
C LYS A 2 50.97 -10.83 46.54
N TYR A 3 50.80 -10.27 45.35
CA TYR A 3 51.63 -9.44 44.45
C TYR A 3 50.85 -9.19 43.21
N LEU A 4 50.54 -8.02 42.66
CA LEU A 4 51.31 -6.87 42.10
C LEU A 4 52.33 -7.29 41.03
N LEU A 5 52.14 -6.76 39.78
CA LEU A 5 53.10 -6.12 38.87
C LEU A 5 52.48 -6.01 37.49
N ILE A 6 52.20 -4.81 36.98
CA ILE A 6 53.00 -3.74 36.34
C ILE A 6 53.17 -3.92 34.83
N LEU A 7 52.54 -2.95 34.14
CA LEU A 7 52.89 -2.21 32.87
C LEU A 7 53.72 -2.89 31.77
N SER A 8 53.24 -2.76 30.57
CA SER A 8 54.01 -2.11 29.50
C SER A 8 53.09 -1.57 28.39
N LEU A 9 53.13 -0.24 28.23
CA LEU A 9 52.66 0.49 27.01
C LEU A 9 53.56 0.14 25.84
N LEU A 10 52.95 -0.17 24.70
CA LEU A 10 53.59 0.02 23.40
C LEU A 10 52.55 0.67 22.46
N LEU A 11 52.81 1.92 22.13
CA LEU A 11 52.19 2.66 21.04
C LEU A 11 52.53 1.94 19.72
N VAL A 12 51.51 1.57 18.97
CA VAL A 12 51.63 1.39 17.53
C VAL A 12 50.59 2.29 16.87
N SER A 13 51.06 3.40 16.37
CA SER A 13 50.33 4.26 15.46
C SER A 13 50.21 3.55 14.10
N ALA A 14 49.03 3.04 13.80
CA ALA A 14 48.68 2.60 12.44
C ALA A 14 47.67 3.59 11.86
N VAL A 15 48.10 4.24 10.80
CA VAL A 15 47.37 5.14 9.93
C VAL A 15 46.18 4.35 9.36
N LEU A 16 44.96 4.63 9.81
CA LEU A 16 43.74 4.21 9.17
C LEU A 16 43.40 5.23 8.09
N ALA A 17 43.73 4.89 6.85
CA ALA A 17 43.19 5.55 5.67
C ALA A 17 41.66 5.52 5.73
N GLY A 18 41.07 6.71 5.75
CA GLY A 18 39.63 6.89 5.79
C GLY A 18 38.93 6.27 4.57
N ALA A 19 38.11 5.29 4.82
CA ALA A 19 37.09 4.88 3.84
C ALA A 19 36.11 6.04 3.66
N PRO A 20 35.75 6.40 2.42
CA PRO A 20 34.82 7.51 2.19
C PRO A 20 33.45 7.12 2.81
N ALA A 21 32.95 8.01 3.67
CA ALA A 21 31.62 7.93 4.23
C ALA A 21 30.61 7.75 3.08
N ARG A 22 29.89 6.64 3.08
CA ARG A 22 28.77 6.41 2.16
C ARG A 22 27.75 7.52 2.36
N GLN A 23 27.64 8.40 1.37
CA GLN A 23 26.55 9.38 1.34
C GLN A 23 25.23 8.62 1.41
N PRO A 24 24.27 9.05 2.25
CA PRO A 24 22.95 8.46 2.29
C PRO A 24 22.28 8.66 0.92
N VAL A 25 21.88 7.57 0.30
CA VAL A 25 21.06 7.58 -0.91
C VAL A 25 19.78 8.33 -0.56
N GLN A 26 19.62 9.52 -1.13
CA GLN A 26 18.33 10.23 -1.09
C GLN A 26 17.32 9.35 -1.82
N GLU A 27 16.49 8.63 -1.08
CA GLU A 27 15.26 8.04 -1.61
C GLU A 27 14.35 9.20 -2.04
N SER A 28 14.42 9.55 -3.32
CA SER A 28 13.44 10.44 -3.92
C SER A 28 12.08 9.74 -3.89
N ASP A 29 11.12 10.34 -3.21
CA ASP A 29 9.72 9.96 -3.25
C ASP A 29 9.28 9.76 -4.71
N PRO A 30 8.56 8.68 -5.09
CA PRO A 30 8.10 8.46 -6.47
C PRO A 30 7.08 9.50 -6.91
N GLU A 31 6.71 10.39 -6.02
CA GLU A 31 5.79 11.49 -6.30
C GLU A 31 6.41 12.60 -7.14
N VAL A 32 7.73 12.60 -7.38
CA VAL A 32 8.41 13.63 -8.15
C VAL A 32 9.09 13.06 -9.39
N ILE A 33 8.30 12.44 -10.28
CA ILE A 33 8.59 12.53 -11.71
C ILE A 33 7.64 13.58 -12.28
N VAL A 34 7.79 14.82 -11.87
CA VAL A 34 7.36 15.95 -12.68
C VAL A 34 8.39 16.06 -13.80
N SER A 35 8.13 15.40 -14.91
CA SER A 35 8.87 15.62 -16.15
C SER A 35 8.85 17.13 -16.42
N LYS A 36 10.00 17.68 -16.77
CA LYS A 36 10.17 19.10 -17.14
C LYS A 36 9.44 19.48 -18.44
N SER A 37 8.35 18.84 -18.79
CA SER A 37 7.53 19.24 -19.93
C SER A 37 6.51 20.27 -19.46
N LYS A 38 6.59 21.49 -19.99
CA LYS A 38 5.79 22.69 -19.67
C LYS A 38 4.29 22.59 -20.03
N LYS A 39 3.73 21.42 -20.22
CA LYS A 39 2.28 21.24 -20.31
C LYS A 39 1.78 20.74 -18.95
N LYS A 40 1.15 21.65 -18.20
CA LYS A 40 0.40 21.35 -16.98
C LYS A 40 -0.74 20.39 -17.37
N VAL A 41 -0.50 19.08 -17.31
CA VAL A 41 -1.55 18.09 -17.56
C VAL A 41 -2.47 18.11 -16.35
N THR A 42 -3.55 18.86 -16.45
CA THR A 42 -4.61 18.88 -15.44
C THR A 42 -5.31 17.53 -15.50
N ARG A 43 -5.25 16.75 -14.43
CA ARG A 43 -6.03 15.53 -14.27
C ARG A 43 -7.46 15.91 -13.94
N ASP A 44 -8.42 15.34 -14.65
CA ASP A 44 -9.84 15.58 -14.40
C ASP A 44 -10.41 14.44 -13.56
N TYR A 45 -10.88 14.77 -12.37
CA TYR A 45 -11.52 13.82 -11.46
C TYR A 45 -13.04 13.98 -11.39
N ARG A 46 -13.65 14.79 -12.25
CA ARG A 46 -15.12 14.93 -12.31
C ARG A 46 -15.77 13.59 -12.59
N ASN A 47 -16.74 13.22 -11.77
CA ASN A 47 -17.49 11.98 -11.92
C ASN A 47 -16.63 10.69 -11.93
N VAL A 48 -15.45 10.72 -11.28
CA VAL A 48 -14.60 9.51 -11.11
C VAL A 48 -15.10 8.66 -9.96
N PHE A 49 -15.44 9.29 -8.84
CA PHE A 49 -15.93 8.61 -7.64
C PHE A 49 -17.46 8.67 -7.60
N PRO A 50 -18.13 7.52 -7.29
CA PRO A 50 -19.61 7.48 -7.21
C PRO A 50 -20.13 8.01 -5.86
N VAL A 51 -19.54 9.10 -5.37
CA VAL A 51 -19.80 9.71 -4.05
C VAL A 51 -19.78 11.22 -4.16
N LYS A 52 -20.34 11.92 -3.18
CA LYS A 52 -20.33 13.39 -3.09
C LYS A 52 -19.32 13.91 -2.07
N THR A 53 -19.19 13.23 -0.94
CA THR A 53 -18.35 13.68 0.18
C THR A 53 -17.20 12.71 0.42
N ILE A 54 -15.98 13.24 0.38
CA ILE A 54 -14.72 12.49 0.55
C ILE A 54 -13.97 13.04 1.76
N ALA A 55 -13.63 12.17 2.70
CA ALA A 55 -12.69 12.49 3.77
C ALA A 55 -11.26 12.12 3.37
N VAL A 56 -10.30 12.94 3.79
CA VAL A 56 -8.86 12.68 3.62
C VAL A 56 -8.23 12.57 5.00
N THR A 57 -7.57 11.44 5.27
CA THR A 57 -6.88 11.17 6.54
C THR A 57 -5.49 10.58 6.32
N THR A 58 -4.64 10.64 7.34
CA THR A 58 -3.26 10.14 7.32
C THR A 58 -3.08 9.02 8.33
N PRO A 59 -3.44 7.76 8.00
CA PRO A 59 -3.32 6.64 8.95
C PRO A 59 -1.86 6.16 9.13
N ALA A 60 -0.99 6.50 8.20
CA ALA A 60 0.43 6.12 8.15
C ALA A 60 1.35 7.32 8.33
N SER A 61 2.38 7.44 7.48
CA SER A 61 3.34 8.54 7.55
C SER A 61 2.77 9.88 7.09
N TYR A 62 3.35 10.96 7.63
CA TYR A 62 3.02 12.33 7.27
C TYR A 62 3.25 12.59 5.76
N PRO A 63 2.33 13.26 5.07
CA PRO A 63 2.44 13.55 3.64
C PRO A 63 3.30 14.80 3.39
N HIS A 64 4.62 14.62 3.27
CA HIS A 64 5.59 15.72 3.09
C HIS A 64 5.41 16.49 1.77
N SER A 65 4.87 15.86 0.71
CA SER A 65 4.85 16.47 -0.60
C SER A 65 3.64 17.37 -0.82
N GLY A 66 3.82 18.44 -1.60
CA GLY A 66 2.75 19.29 -2.09
C GLY A 66 1.71 18.54 -2.94
N ALA A 67 2.07 17.37 -3.47
CA ALA A 67 1.18 16.55 -4.30
C ALA A 67 -0.10 16.14 -3.55
N ASN A 68 -0.01 15.87 -2.24
CA ASN A 68 -1.19 15.55 -1.44
C ASN A 68 -2.18 16.72 -1.35
N ARG A 69 -1.67 17.95 -1.14
CA ARG A 69 -2.50 19.16 -1.12
C ARG A 69 -3.09 19.45 -2.51
N LEU A 70 -2.27 19.27 -3.56
CA LEU A 70 -2.74 19.40 -4.94
C LEU A 70 -3.83 18.37 -5.26
N GLY A 71 -3.71 17.13 -4.79
CA GLY A 71 -4.75 16.11 -4.93
C GLY A 71 -6.08 16.55 -4.30
N VAL A 72 -6.05 17.15 -3.10
CA VAL A 72 -7.25 17.73 -2.46
C VAL A 72 -7.89 18.79 -3.35
N GLU A 73 -7.09 19.72 -3.89
CA GLU A 73 -7.60 20.77 -4.78
C GLU A 73 -8.16 20.21 -6.10
N MET A 74 -7.58 19.14 -6.63
CA MET A 74 -8.12 18.45 -7.81
C MET A 74 -9.47 17.82 -7.53
N LEU A 75 -9.69 17.23 -6.36
CA LEU A 75 -10.99 16.71 -5.97
C LEU A 75 -12.03 17.82 -5.80
N LYS A 76 -11.68 18.92 -5.15
CA LYS A 76 -12.58 20.09 -5.02
C LYS A 76 -12.99 20.63 -6.40
N LYS A 77 -12.03 20.74 -7.34
CA LYS A 77 -12.30 21.10 -8.74
C LYS A 77 -13.16 20.08 -9.47
N GLY A 78 -13.15 18.83 -9.03
CA GLY A 78 -14.01 17.75 -9.50
C GLY A 78 -15.41 17.76 -8.92
N ASN A 79 -15.79 18.83 -8.18
CA ASN A 79 -17.08 19.04 -7.50
C ASN A 79 -17.35 18.06 -6.34
N TYR A 80 -16.31 17.55 -5.68
CA TYR A 80 -16.47 16.79 -4.43
C TYR A 80 -16.42 17.72 -3.21
N LYS A 81 -17.27 17.45 -2.22
CA LYS A 81 -17.11 18.00 -0.87
C LYS A 81 -15.95 17.26 -0.21
N VAL A 82 -14.82 17.96 0.01
CA VAL A 82 -13.61 17.33 0.58
C VAL A 82 -13.43 17.78 2.03
N LYS A 83 -13.50 16.83 2.96
CA LYS A 83 -13.26 17.02 4.39
C LYS A 83 -11.84 16.53 4.71
N VAL A 84 -10.89 17.43 4.87
CA VAL A 84 -9.53 17.10 5.31
C VAL A 84 -9.55 17.01 6.84
N MET A 85 -9.13 15.86 7.38
CA MET A 85 -9.11 15.68 8.84
C MET A 85 -8.07 16.58 9.50
N PRO A 86 -8.29 17.02 10.74
CA PRO A 86 -7.51 18.10 11.39
C PRO A 86 -6.00 17.86 11.38
N HIS A 87 -5.56 16.63 11.62
CA HIS A 87 -4.13 16.31 11.73
C HIS A 87 -3.51 15.79 10.44
N THR A 88 -4.29 15.69 9.33
CA THR A 88 -3.82 15.12 8.05
C THR A 88 -2.53 15.77 7.53
N PHE A 89 -2.40 17.08 7.66
CA PHE A 89 -1.23 17.86 7.19
C PHE A 89 -0.43 18.50 8.34
N LEU A 90 -0.59 18.00 9.54
CA LEU A 90 0.18 18.47 10.69
C LEU A 90 1.60 17.91 10.63
N ASP A 91 2.58 18.80 10.46
CA ASP A 91 4.00 18.41 10.38
C ASP A 91 4.48 17.87 11.74
N PRO A 92 4.99 16.64 11.81
CA PRO A 92 5.56 16.09 13.03
C PRO A 92 6.68 16.92 13.63
N ALA A 93 7.42 17.68 12.81
CA ALA A 93 8.51 18.55 13.27
C ALA A 93 8.01 19.73 14.09
N THR A 94 6.72 20.11 13.95
CA THR A 94 6.12 21.21 14.75
C THR A 94 5.64 20.76 16.12
N LEU A 95 5.64 19.46 16.39
CA LEU A 95 5.15 18.88 17.65
C LEU A 95 6.30 18.84 18.67
N LYS A 96 6.17 19.61 19.75
CA LYS A 96 7.08 19.53 20.90
C LYS A 96 6.99 18.14 21.53
N ASN A 97 8.14 17.58 21.93
CA ASN A 97 8.25 16.28 22.63
C ASN A 97 7.92 15.01 21.84
N THR A 98 8.03 15.01 20.54
CA THR A 98 8.07 13.74 19.82
C THR A 98 9.47 13.12 19.97
N ASN A 99 9.65 12.20 20.93
CA ASN A 99 10.86 11.38 21.10
C ASN A 99 11.12 10.42 19.94
N ARG A 100 10.53 10.66 18.80
CA ARG A 100 10.68 9.82 17.62
C ARG A 100 11.88 10.29 16.83
N LYS A 101 12.95 9.49 16.86
CA LYS A 101 13.95 9.48 15.79
C LYS A 101 13.21 9.20 14.48
N ALA A 102 12.67 10.25 13.87
CA ALA A 102 11.99 10.14 12.60
C ALA A 102 13.00 9.58 11.59
N HIS A 103 12.77 8.36 11.10
CA HIS A 103 13.44 7.91 9.88
C HIS A 103 13.07 8.92 8.79
N LYS A 104 14.07 9.55 8.18
CA LYS A 104 13.88 10.51 7.09
C LYS A 104 12.84 9.97 6.10
N GLY A 105 11.76 10.72 5.85
CA GLY A 105 10.71 10.39 4.90
C GLY A 105 9.54 9.52 5.44
N TYR A 106 9.64 8.92 6.63
CA TYR A 106 8.61 8.04 7.19
C TYR A 106 8.11 8.45 8.58
N ALA A 107 8.30 9.71 8.94
CA ALA A 107 7.76 10.25 10.18
C ALA A 107 6.23 10.19 10.19
N SER A 108 5.66 9.80 11.33
CA SER A 108 4.22 9.84 11.56
C SER A 108 3.92 10.78 12.71
N ILE A 109 2.78 11.46 12.67
CA ILE A 109 2.24 12.15 13.84
C ILE A 109 1.85 11.12 14.91
N PRO A 110 1.67 11.53 16.19
CA PRO A 110 1.24 10.64 17.26
C PRO A 110 0.05 9.78 16.87
N VAL A 111 0.03 8.55 17.35
CA VAL A 111 -1.02 7.59 16.98
C VAL A 111 -2.39 8.04 17.47
N GLU A 112 -2.45 8.74 18.60
CA GLU A 112 -3.68 9.28 19.19
C GLU A 112 -4.34 10.30 18.25
N MET A 113 -3.56 11.18 17.63
CA MET A 113 -4.07 12.16 16.65
C MET A 113 -4.56 11.46 15.37
N ARG A 114 -3.83 10.43 14.90
CA ARG A 114 -4.25 9.63 13.74
C ARG A 114 -5.53 8.84 14.03
N LEU A 115 -5.68 8.35 15.26
CA LEU A 115 -6.86 7.63 15.73
C LEU A 115 -8.08 8.56 15.82
N GLU A 116 -7.90 9.77 16.35
CA GLU A 116 -8.93 10.81 16.37
C GLU A 116 -9.43 11.13 14.97
N ASP A 117 -8.50 11.42 14.03
CA ASP A 117 -8.83 11.68 12.63
C ASP A 117 -9.55 10.48 11.98
N PHE A 118 -9.11 9.26 12.29
CA PHE A 118 -9.73 8.04 11.77
C PHE A 118 -11.17 7.90 12.24
N TYR A 119 -11.44 8.06 13.54
CA TYR A 119 -12.80 8.00 14.10
C TYR A 119 -13.67 9.14 13.56
N LYS A 120 -13.13 10.35 13.46
CA LYS A 120 -13.86 11.50 12.96
C LYS A 120 -14.27 11.32 11.50
N ALA A 121 -13.35 10.84 10.64
CA ALA A 121 -13.67 10.54 9.26
C ALA A 121 -14.68 9.41 9.13
N TRP A 122 -14.53 8.34 9.94
CA TRP A 122 -15.32 7.14 9.82
C TRP A 122 -16.76 7.35 10.28
N ASN A 123 -16.96 8.02 11.40
CA ASN A 123 -18.29 8.19 12.04
C ASN A 123 -19.06 9.43 11.53
N ASP A 124 -18.46 10.26 10.69
CA ASP A 124 -19.15 11.38 10.05
C ASP A 124 -20.19 10.84 9.04
N PRO A 125 -21.49 11.08 9.27
CA PRO A 125 -22.56 10.52 8.43
C PRO A 125 -22.55 11.05 6.98
N GLU A 126 -21.95 12.22 6.73
CA GLU A 126 -21.86 12.78 5.39
C GLU A 126 -20.72 12.16 4.57
N VAL A 127 -19.72 11.53 5.21
CA VAL A 127 -18.58 10.94 4.51
C VAL A 127 -18.99 9.64 3.84
N GLU A 128 -18.86 9.56 2.53
CA GLU A 128 -19.18 8.38 1.73
C GLU A 128 -17.91 7.64 1.28
N MET A 129 -16.75 8.32 1.33
CA MET A 129 -15.46 7.76 0.97
C MET A 129 -14.35 8.33 1.85
N ILE A 130 -13.42 7.46 2.26
CA ILE A 130 -12.16 7.86 2.90
C ILE A 130 -11.02 7.54 1.94
N ILE A 131 -10.22 8.55 1.60
CA ILE A 131 -8.98 8.39 0.85
C ILE A 131 -7.80 8.65 1.78
N CYS A 132 -6.87 7.69 1.87
CA CYS A 132 -5.63 7.88 2.62
C CYS A 132 -4.72 8.89 1.92
N SER A 133 -4.02 9.74 2.66
CA SER A 133 -3.09 10.71 2.10
C SER A 133 -1.88 10.02 1.47
N ARG A 134 -1.23 9.14 2.22
CA ARG A 134 -0.10 8.32 1.78
C ARG A 134 0.05 7.06 2.64
N GLY A 135 0.95 6.17 2.20
CA GLY A 135 1.46 5.04 2.97
C GLY A 135 2.68 5.40 3.83
N GLY A 136 3.66 4.52 3.85
CA GLY A 136 4.86 4.64 4.68
C GLY A 136 4.85 3.67 5.85
N ASN A 137 4.77 4.19 7.09
CA ASN A 137 4.69 3.39 8.30
C ASN A 137 3.66 3.98 9.27
N GLY A 138 3.05 3.15 10.11
CA GLY A 138 2.17 3.60 11.19
C GLY A 138 0.80 2.91 11.21
N CYS A 139 0.35 2.30 10.11
CA CYS A 139 -0.95 1.61 10.10
C CYS A 139 -1.01 0.46 11.09
N PHE A 140 0.10 -0.24 11.34
CA PHE A 140 0.13 -1.31 12.35
C PHE A 140 -0.18 -0.75 13.74
N GLU A 141 0.55 0.29 14.16
CA GLU A 141 0.36 0.96 15.45
C GLU A 141 -1.07 1.52 15.59
N LEU A 142 -1.61 2.08 14.52
CA LEU A 142 -2.99 2.58 14.50
C LEU A 142 -3.99 1.44 14.71
N LEU A 143 -3.83 0.32 14.02
CA LEU A 143 -4.72 -0.84 14.13
C LEU A 143 -4.77 -1.44 15.53
N GLU A 144 -3.65 -1.43 16.26
CA GLU A 144 -3.56 -1.85 17.67
C GLU A 144 -4.41 -0.98 18.60
N LYS A 145 -4.71 0.25 18.20
CA LYS A 145 -5.46 1.23 18.98
C LYS A 145 -6.94 1.36 18.57
N ILE A 146 -7.31 0.85 17.39
CA ILE A 146 -8.70 0.95 16.93
C ILE A 146 -9.62 0.05 17.77
N ASP A 147 -10.53 0.67 18.49
CA ASP A 147 -11.71 -0.01 19.04
C ASP A 147 -12.79 -0.09 17.96
N TRP A 148 -12.96 -1.25 17.38
CA TRP A 148 -13.92 -1.49 16.31
C TRP A 148 -15.37 -1.31 16.73
N ASN A 149 -15.68 -1.41 18.03
CA ASN A 149 -17.04 -1.18 18.55
C ASN A 149 -17.44 0.30 18.48
N LYS A 150 -16.47 1.20 18.40
CA LYS A 150 -16.70 2.64 18.21
C LYS A 150 -16.93 3.04 16.75
N LEU A 151 -16.82 2.09 15.81
CA LEU A 151 -16.99 2.32 14.38
C LEU A 151 -18.37 1.80 13.93
N LYS A 152 -19.10 2.63 13.20
CA LYS A 152 -20.36 2.21 12.56
C LYS A 152 -20.03 1.29 11.38
N LYS A 153 -20.84 0.23 11.20
CA LYS A 153 -20.81 -0.57 9.97
C LYS A 153 -21.41 0.26 8.83
N ARG A 154 -20.65 0.40 7.76
CA ARG A 154 -20.98 1.22 6.58
C ARG A 154 -20.51 0.52 5.30
N PRO A 155 -21.12 -0.60 4.91
CA PRO A 155 -20.66 -1.46 3.81
C PRO A 155 -20.53 -0.72 2.49
N GLU A 156 -21.27 0.38 2.30
CA GLU A 156 -21.18 1.21 1.08
C GLU A 156 -20.06 2.24 1.14
N MET A 157 -19.54 2.58 2.32
CA MET A 157 -18.47 3.56 2.46
C MET A 157 -17.16 3.02 1.90
N ILE A 158 -16.61 3.72 0.92
CA ILE A 158 -15.35 3.33 0.30
C ILE A 158 -14.18 3.73 1.21
N PHE A 159 -13.30 2.77 1.52
CA PHE A 159 -12.01 3.04 2.17
C PHE A 159 -10.88 2.70 1.21
N MET A 160 -10.14 3.71 0.73
CA MET A 160 -9.16 3.56 -0.35
C MET A 160 -7.74 3.92 0.07
N GLY A 161 -6.80 3.00 -0.24
CA GLY A 161 -5.37 3.19 -0.10
C GLY A 161 -4.59 1.96 -0.56
N TYR A 162 -3.25 2.01 -0.46
CA TYR A 162 -2.34 0.91 -0.75
C TYR A 162 -1.05 1.04 0.06
N SER A 163 -0.02 0.25 -0.21
CA SER A 163 1.25 0.31 0.54
C SER A 163 1.05 -0.09 2.01
N ASP A 164 1.45 0.75 2.97
CA ASP A 164 1.24 0.50 4.40
C ASP A 164 -0.24 0.31 4.78
N VAL A 165 -1.14 0.97 4.04
CA VAL A 165 -2.60 0.87 4.22
C VAL A 165 -3.13 -0.55 3.94
N THR A 166 -2.35 -1.41 3.27
CA THR A 166 -2.66 -2.85 3.13
C THR A 166 -3.07 -3.49 4.46
N LEU A 167 -2.46 -3.09 5.58
CA LEU A 167 -2.79 -3.60 6.91
C LEU A 167 -4.25 -3.31 7.28
N ILE A 168 -4.72 -2.08 7.03
CA ILE A 168 -6.11 -1.68 7.29
C ILE A 168 -7.05 -2.41 6.32
N LEU A 169 -6.67 -2.51 5.03
CA LEU A 169 -7.48 -3.24 4.03
C LEU A 169 -7.65 -4.70 4.41
N CYS A 170 -6.59 -5.37 4.89
CA CYS A 170 -6.66 -6.75 5.39
C CYS A 170 -7.63 -6.87 6.57
N LYS A 171 -7.60 -5.90 7.49
CA LYS A 171 -8.50 -5.90 8.64
C LYS A 171 -9.96 -5.65 8.23
N LEU A 172 -10.20 -4.82 7.22
CA LEU A 172 -11.54 -4.60 6.67
C LEU A 172 -12.08 -5.82 5.92
N LEU A 173 -11.19 -6.61 5.29
CA LEU A 173 -11.57 -7.89 4.69
C LEU A 173 -11.94 -8.94 5.73
N GLU A 174 -11.31 -8.93 6.92
CA GLU A 174 -11.68 -9.76 8.06
C GLU A 174 -13.00 -9.31 8.68
N LYS A 175 -13.19 -8.00 8.77
CA LYS A 175 -14.38 -7.37 9.39
C LYS A 175 -15.40 -6.96 8.33
N GLU A 176 -16.03 -7.94 7.67
CA GLU A 176 -17.03 -7.66 6.63
C GLU A 176 -18.15 -6.73 7.11
N GLY A 177 -18.57 -5.82 6.23
CA GLY A 177 -19.65 -4.86 6.49
C GLY A 177 -19.21 -3.56 7.17
N TYR A 178 -17.94 -3.42 7.58
CA TYR A 178 -17.48 -2.15 8.14
C TYR A 178 -17.26 -1.09 7.07
N ALA A 179 -16.69 -1.45 5.93
CA ALA A 179 -16.52 -0.57 4.76
C ALA A 179 -16.32 -1.41 3.50
N ARG A 180 -16.29 -0.76 2.35
CA ARG A 180 -15.89 -1.29 1.05
C ARG A 180 -14.40 -1.02 0.83
N PRO A 181 -13.50 -2.01 1.07
CA PRO A 181 -12.06 -1.80 0.95
C PRO A 181 -11.63 -1.76 -0.51
N VAL A 182 -10.85 -0.75 -0.87
CA VAL A 182 -10.30 -0.56 -2.22
C VAL A 182 -8.78 -0.40 -2.15
N ALA A 183 -8.05 -1.32 -2.76
CA ALA A 183 -6.63 -1.17 -3.01
C ALA A 183 -6.45 -0.23 -4.20
N GLY A 184 -6.14 1.04 -3.93
CA GLY A 184 -6.17 2.08 -4.95
C GLY A 184 -5.33 3.30 -4.62
N PRO A 185 -5.22 4.25 -5.56
CA PRO A 185 -4.36 5.42 -5.42
C PRO A 185 -4.72 6.25 -4.20
N MET A 186 -3.69 6.77 -3.54
CA MET A 186 -3.80 7.72 -2.43
C MET A 186 -3.63 9.16 -2.94
N MET A 187 -3.91 10.14 -2.09
CA MET A 187 -3.92 11.56 -2.49
C MET A 187 -2.65 11.99 -3.23
N GLY A 188 -1.47 11.60 -2.70
CA GLY A 188 -0.20 11.96 -3.34
C GLY A 188 -0.01 11.37 -4.73
N SER A 189 -0.46 10.13 -4.97
CA SER A 189 -0.31 9.46 -6.26
C SER A 189 -1.34 9.90 -7.31
N MET A 190 -2.47 10.48 -6.91
CA MET A 190 -3.54 10.89 -7.84
C MET A 190 -3.07 11.95 -8.86
N THR A 191 -2.17 12.83 -8.47
CA THR A 191 -1.65 13.88 -9.35
C THR A 191 -0.87 13.35 -10.55
N GLY A 192 -0.30 12.14 -10.42
CA GLY A 192 0.51 11.47 -11.44
C GLY A 192 -0.19 10.35 -12.21
N LEU A 193 -1.45 10.02 -11.90
CA LEU A 193 -2.14 8.92 -12.58
C LEU A 193 -2.34 9.19 -14.08
N PRO A 194 -2.01 8.20 -14.95
CA PRO A 194 -2.37 8.26 -16.36
C PRO A 194 -3.90 8.28 -16.55
N PRO A 195 -4.41 8.93 -17.62
CA PRO A 195 -5.86 8.96 -17.89
C PRO A 195 -6.52 7.59 -17.96
N ALA A 196 -5.85 6.59 -18.54
CA ALA A 196 -6.36 5.22 -18.58
C ALA A 196 -6.56 4.61 -17.17
N MET A 197 -5.69 4.94 -16.20
CA MET A 197 -5.83 4.47 -14.81
C MET A 197 -6.96 5.20 -14.08
N ILE A 198 -7.19 6.48 -14.38
CA ILE A 198 -8.34 7.24 -13.86
C ILE A 198 -9.65 6.62 -14.39
N THR A 199 -9.70 6.31 -15.69
CA THR A 199 -10.84 5.60 -16.30
C THR A 199 -11.06 4.22 -15.66
N GLY A 200 -9.98 3.46 -15.45
CA GLY A 200 -10.03 2.17 -14.77
C GLY A 200 -10.53 2.27 -13.33
N LEU A 201 -10.09 3.29 -12.59
CA LEU A 201 -10.57 3.59 -11.23
C LEU A 201 -12.07 3.90 -11.24
N LYS A 202 -12.54 4.80 -12.13
CA LYS A 202 -13.96 5.11 -12.29
C LYS A 202 -14.79 3.84 -12.52
N LYS A 203 -14.44 3.05 -13.54
CA LYS A 203 -15.14 1.79 -13.87
C LYS A 203 -15.13 0.79 -12.72
N MET A 204 -14.01 0.69 -12.01
CA MET A 204 -13.89 -0.20 -10.86
C MET A 204 -14.89 0.17 -9.76
N LEU A 205 -14.99 1.44 -9.43
CA LEU A 205 -15.85 1.93 -8.34
C LEU A 205 -17.33 1.98 -8.72
N SER A 206 -17.66 2.24 -9.99
CA SER A 206 -19.05 2.24 -10.49
C SER A 206 -19.60 0.84 -10.81
N GLY A 207 -18.81 -0.22 -10.58
CA GLY A 207 -19.24 -1.60 -10.86
C GLY A 207 -19.20 -2.00 -12.33
N GLU A 208 -18.67 -1.15 -13.22
CA GLU A 208 -18.51 -1.48 -14.63
C GLU A 208 -17.43 -2.55 -14.86
N LYS A 209 -17.44 -3.20 -16.03
CA LYS A 209 -16.38 -4.13 -16.43
C LYS A 209 -15.03 -3.43 -16.52
N VAL A 210 -14.00 -4.04 -15.92
CA VAL A 210 -12.61 -3.55 -15.93
C VAL A 210 -11.69 -4.63 -16.50
N GLY A 211 -10.76 -4.24 -17.36
CA GLY A 211 -9.91 -5.13 -18.13
C GLY A 211 -10.42 -5.32 -19.58
N PRO A 212 -9.89 -6.29 -20.35
CA PRO A 212 -8.93 -7.31 -19.90
C PRO A 212 -7.51 -6.77 -19.71
N TYR A 213 -6.78 -7.34 -18.75
CA TYR A 213 -5.35 -7.12 -18.55
C TYR A 213 -4.59 -8.40 -18.82
N LYS A 214 -3.65 -8.37 -19.78
CA LYS A 214 -2.79 -9.52 -20.07
C LYS A 214 -1.85 -9.80 -18.90
N VAL A 215 -1.76 -11.05 -18.50
CA VAL A 215 -0.84 -11.57 -17.49
C VAL A 215 -0.02 -12.74 -18.06
N THR A 216 1.13 -13.00 -17.46
CA THR A 216 2.00 -14.10 -17.86
C THR A 216 1.87 -15.24 -16.86
N PRO A 217 1.48 -16.47 -17.27
CA PRO A 217 1.38 -17.61 -16.38
C PRO A 217 2.78 -18.09 -15.94
N LEU A 218 2.91 -18.38 -14.67
CA LEU A 218 4.04 -19.12 -14.08
C LEU A 218 3.58 -20.56 -13.75
N VAL A 219 2.34 -20.71 -13.31
CA VAL A 219 1.59 -21.97 -13.21
C VAL A 219 0.27 -21.72 -13.91
N ALA A 220 0.02 -22.46 -14.98
CA ALA A 220 -1.18 -22.29 -15.79
C ALA A 220 -2.45 -22.78 -15.05
N GLY A 221 -3.61 -22.24 -15.40
CA GLY A 221 -4.91 -22.63 -14.90
C GLY A 221 -5.85 -21.42 -14.83
N ASP A 222 -7.12 -21.60 -15.17
CA ASP A 222 -8.13 -20.57 -14.98
C ASP A 222 -8.52 -20.47 -13.51
N CYS A 223 -8.84 -19.27 -13.05
CA CYS A 223 -9.30 -19.08 -11.67
C CYS A 223 -10.24 -17.88 -11.56
N SER A 224 -11.09 -17.90 -10.53
CA SER A 224 -12.02 -16.82 -10.20
C SER A 224 -12.19 -16.69 -8.69
N GLY A 225 -12.33 -15.48 -8.21
CA GLY A 225 -12.55 -15.19 -6.79
C GLY A 225 -12.50 -13.69 -6.49
N LYS A 226 -13.00 -13.29 -5.31
CA LYS A 226 -12.81 -11.92 -4.85
C LYS A 226 -11.31 -11.61 -4.71
N ALA A 227 -10.93 -10.35 -4.91
CA ALA A 227 -9.54 -9.94 -4.81
C ALA A 227 -9.08 -9.76 -3.35
N VAL A 228 -7.84 -10.17 -3.07
CA VAL A 228 -7.05 -9.70 -1.92
C VAL A 228 -5.80 -9.04 -2.51
N ALA A 229 -5.57 -7.78 -2.25
CA ALA A 229 -4.47 -7.06 -2.89
C ALA A 229 -3.66 -6.25 -1.88
N GLY A 230 -2.34 -6.27 -2.03
CA GLY A 230 -1.48 -5.48 -1.16
C GLY A 230 0.01 -5.73 -1.27
N LEU A 231 0.72 -5.11 -0.35
CA LEU A 231 2.17 -5.12 -0.24
C LEU A 231 2.66 -6.39 0.46
N LEU A 232 3.59 -7.11 -0.15
CA LEU A 232 4.17 -8.37 0.36
C LEU A 232 4.61 -8.26 1.83
N GLN A 233 5.39 -7.21 2.15
CA GLN A 233 5.89 -6.99 3.51
C GLN A 233 4.76 -6.77 4.52
N ARG A 234 3.64 -6.20 4.09
CA ARG A 234 2.50 -5.93 4.98
C ARG A 234 1.62 -7.16 5.18
N PHE A 235 1.48 -8.01 4.17
CA PHE A 235 0.89 -9.33 4.36
C PHE A 235 1.69 -10.16 5.38
N ALA A 236 3.01 -10.18 5.25
CA ALA A 236 3.87 -10.88 6.20
C ALA A 236 3.80 -10.26 7.63
N THR A 237 3.78 -8.93 7.74
CA THR A 237 3.58 -8.24 9.03
C THR A 237 2.25 -8.64 9.67
N ALA A 238 1.15 -8.58 8.92
CA ALA A 238 -0.17 -8.94 9.41
C ALA A 238 -0.24 -10.41 9.87
N LYS A 239 0.34 -11.33 9.09
CA LYS A 239 0.37 -12.75 9.45
C LYS A 239 1.22 -13.04 10.68
N ARG A 240 2.38 -12.38 10.83
CA ARG A 240 3.21 -12.49 12.07
C ARG A 240 2.50 -11.95 13.30
N ALA A 241 1.63 -10.97 13.13
CA ALA A 241 0.76 -10.42 14.19
C ALA A 241 -0.54 -11.21 14.37
N ASN A 242 -0.66 -12.38 13.76
CA ASN A 242 -1.85 -13.25 13.81
C ASN A 242 -3.14 -12.59 13.29
N TYR A 243 -3.03 -11.60 12.42
CA TYR A 243 -4.22 -11.06 11.77
C TYR A 243 -4.79 -12.09 10.78
N ALA A 244 -6.09 -12.29 10.84
CA ALA A 244 -6.79 -13.11 9.86
C ALA A 244 -6.89 -12.34 8.53
N ILE A 245 -6.31 -12.91 7.46
CA ILE A 245 -6.48 -12.42 6.11
C ILE A 245 -7.27 -13.49 5.35
N PRO A 246 -8.51 -13.22 4.96
CA PRO A 246 -9.37 -14.23 4.34
C PRO A 246 -8.96 -14.45 2.88
N THR A 247 -8.06 -15.40 2.63
CA THR A 247 -7.52 -15.71 1.29
C THR A 247 -8.20 -16.89 0.61
N LYS A 248 -8.89 -17.76 1.37
CA LYS A 248 -9.56 -18.95 0.84
C LYS A 248 -10.59 -18.59 -0.23
N GLY A 249 -10.49 -19.22 -1.41
CA GLY A 249 -11.36 -18.97 -2.56
C GLY A 249 -11.14 -17.60 -3.24
N LYS A 250 -10.08 -16.88 -2.90
CA LYS A 250 -9.78 -15.55 -3.43
C LYS A 250 -8.54 -15.55 -4.31
N ILE A 251 -8.43 -14.55 -5.19
CA ILE A 251 -7.21 -14.29 -5.97
C ILE A 251 -6.38 -13.26 -5.22
N ILE A 252 -5.12 -13.62 -4.94
CA ILE A 252 -4.19 -12.78 -4.17
C ILE A 252 -3.30 -12.00 -5.14
N PHE A 253 -3.37 -10.67 -5.10
CA PHE A 253 -2.52 -9.76 -5.88
C PHE A 253 -1.44 -9.19 -4.97
N ILE A 254 -0.18 -9.48 -5.28
CA ILE A 254 0.98 -9.14 -4.43
C ILE A 254 1.91 -8.19 -5.16
N GLU A 255 2.22 -7.06 -4.55
CA GLU A 255 3.25 -6.14 -5.01
C GLU A 255 4.40 -6.04 -3.99
N GLY A 256 5.53 -5.48 -4.40
CA GLY A 256 6.68 -5.25 -3.54
C GLY A 256 7.40 -3.93 -3.83
N VAL A 257 7.97 -3.32 -2.82
CA VAL A 257 8.73 -2.08 -2.96
C VAL A 257 10.01 -2.11 -2.13
N SER A 258 11.13 -1.69 -2.73
CA SER A 258 12.45 -1.58 -2.07
C SER A 258 12.91 -2.88 -1.38
N LEU A 259 12.66 -4.03 -2.02
CA LEU A 259 13.07 -5.34 -1.51
C LEU A 259 14.25 -5.90 -2.29
N SER A 260 15.14 -6.62 -1.60
CA SER A 260 16.10 -7.54 -2.21
C SER A 260 15.43 -8.86 -2.58
N ALA A 261 16.03 -9.62 -3.49
CA ALA A 261 15.56 -10.95 -3.87
C ALA A 261 15.57 -11.92 -2.67
N ALA A 262 16.60 -11.84 -1.82
CA ALA A 262 16.68 -12.62 -0.60
C ALA A 262 15.51 -12.31 0.34
N ARG A 263 15.14 -11.03 0.49
CA ARG A 263 14.00 -10.64 1.33
C ARG A 263 12.67 -11.11 0.74
N VAL A 264 12.48 -11.01 -0.57
CA VAL A 264 11.28 -11.55 -1.24
C VAL A 264 11.16 -13.05 -1.00
N LYS A 265 12.26 -13.81 -1.18
CA LYS A 265 12.29 -15.26 -0.93
C LYS A 265 11.87 -15.58 0.51
N GLN A 266 12.45 -14.89 1.48
CA GLN A 266 12.14 -15.10 2.89
C GLN A 266 10.67 -14.82 3.21
N GLU A 267 10.12 -13.66 2.76
CA GLU A 267 8.73 -13.30 3.03
C GLU A 267 7.74 -14.29 2.38
N LEU A 268 8.03 -14.78 1.18
CA LEU A 268 7.19 -15.78 0.51
C LEU A 268 7.20 -17.12 1.24
N LEU A 269 8.37 -17.60 1.70
CA LEU A 269 8.50 -18.83 2.49
C LEU A 269 7.78 -18.69 3.84
N ASP A 270 7.93 -17.56 4.52
CA ASP A 270 7.24 -17.27 5.79
C ASP A 270 5.73 -17.28 5.59
N LEU A 271 5.22 -16.58 4.57
CA LEU A 271 3.79 -16.56 4.26
C LEU A 271 3.25 -17.95 3.95
N LYS A 272 4.00 -18.78 3.20
CA LYS A 272 3.62 -20.15 2.93
C LYS A 272 3.56 -20.97 4.22
N LYS A 273 4.58 -20.88 5.08
CA LYS A 273 4.61 -21.54 6.39
C LYS A 273 3.42 -21.12 7.27
N MET A 274 3.02 -19.84 7.21
CA MET A 274 1.87 -19.30 7.92
C MET A 274 0.52 -19.57 7.21
N LYS A 275 0.49 -20.48 6.23
CA LYS A 275 -0.72 -20.89 5.49
C LYS A 275 -1.49 -19.75 4.81
N PHE A 276 -0.77 -18.69 4.42
CA PHE A 276 -1.39 -17.53 3.78
C PHE A 276 -1.99 -17.85 2.40
N PHE A 277 -1.41 -18.82 1.68
CA PHE A 277 -1.85 -19.20 0.34
C PHE A 277 -2.85 -20.36 0.32
N ASP A 278 -3.11 -20.98 1.49
CA ASP A 278 -3.92 -22.19 1.56
C ASP A 278 -5.37 -21.93 1.11
N GLY A 279 -5.82 -22.72 0.14
CA GLY A 279 -7.16 -22.62 -0.43
C GLY A 279 -7.41 -21.35 -1.25
N ALA A 280 -6.41 -20.54 -1.56
CA ALA A 280 -6.54 -19.44 -2.51
C ALA A 280 -6.90 -19.96 -3.90
N ALA A 281 -7.69 -19.22 -4.66
CA ALA A 281 -8.07 -19.55 -6.03
C ALA A 281 -6.91 -19.34 -7.03
N GLY A 282 -6.03 -18.39 -6.74
CA GLY A 282 -4.85 -18.08 -7.53
C GLY A 282 -4.01 -16.96 -6.93
N VAL A 283 -2.81 -16.76 -7.48
CA VAL A 283 -1.88 -15.71 -7.06
C VAL A 283 -1.40 -14.93 -8.28
N VAL A 284 -1.37 -13.61 -8.16
CA VAL A 284 -0.83 -12.71 -9.18
C VAL A 284 0.29 -11.86 -8.55
N PHE A 285 1.52 -12.11 -8.95
CA PHE A 285 2.65 -11.25 -8.60
C PHE A 285 2.62 -10.02 -9.50
N CYS A 286 2.36 -8.87 -8.93
CA CYS A 286 2.26 -7.58 -9.60
C CYS A 286 3.65 -6.92 -9.74
N HIS A 287 3.74 -5.60 -9.60
CA HIS A 287 5.03 -4.91 -9.74
C HIS A 287 5.89 -5.00 -8.47
N PHE A 288 7.17 -5.32 -8.65
CA PHE A 288 8.21 -5.18 -7.64
C PHE A 288 9.11 -4.03 -8.07
N THR A 289 9.12 -2.95 -7.31
CA THR A 289 9.68 -1.67 -7.72
C THR A 289 10.76 -1.15 -6.77
N ARG A 290 11.48 -0.11 -7.17
CA ARG A 290 12.55 0.53 -6.39
C ARG A 290 13.59 -0.48 -5.88
N THR A 291 13.96 -1.42 -6.73
CA THR A 291 15.00 -2.41 -6.48
C THR A 291 15.93 -2.51 -7.67
N LYS A 292 17.20 -2.80 -7.41
CA LYS A 292 18.19 -3.13 -8.47
C LYS A 292 18.14 -4.60 -8.84
N GLU A 293 17.44 -5.42 -8.06
CA GLU A 293 17.40 -6.89 -8.17
C GLU A 293 16.09 -7.39 -8.85
N GLY A 294 15.52 -6.64 -9.78
CA GLY A 294 14.24 -7.01 -10.40
C GLY A 294 14.29 -8.34 -11.15
N LYS A 295 15.42 -8.65 -11.81
CA LYS A 295 15.62 -9.94 -12.50
C LYS A 295 15.72 -11.11 -11.51
N GLU A 296 16.46 -10.92 -10.44
CA GLU A 296 16.66 -11.89 -9.36
C GLU A 296 15.34 -12.16 -8.62
N ILE A 297 14.56 -11.12 -8.34
CA ILE A 297 13.21 -11.24 -7.78
C ILE A 297 12.32 -12.05 -8.72
N GLY A 298 12.38 -11.79 -10.03
CA GLY A 298 11.65 -12.57 -11.03
C GLY A 298 12.00 -14.05 -11.01
N LYS A 299 13.29 -14.42 -10.83
CA LYS A 299 13.74 -15.80 -10.65
C LYS A 299 13.17 -16.42 -9.38
N VAL A 300 13.28 -15.73 -8.24
CA VAL A 300 12.74 -16.18 -6.95
C VAL A 300 11.24 -16.49 -7.07
N ILE A 301 10.47 -15.60 -7.69
CA ILE A 301 9.02 -15.78 -7.88
C ILE A 301 8.74 -16.99 -8.78
N LYS A 302 9.49 -17.13 -9.90
CA LYS A 302 9.34 -18.25 -10.82
C LYS A 302 9.64 -19.60 -10.17
N GLU A 303 10.68 -19.67 -9.33
CA GLU A 303 11.03 -20.87 -8.57
C GLU A 303 10.02 -21.18 -7.47
N PHE A 304 9.46 -20.17 -6.83
CA PHE A 304 8.49 -20.33 -5.75
C PHE A 304 7.10 -20.75 -6.25
N ALA A 305 6.66 -20.23 -7.39
CA ALA A 305 5.30 -20.36 -7.91
C ALA A 305 4.77 -21.83 -7.96
N PRO A 306 5.52 -22.83 -8.48
CA PRO A 306 5.03 -24.21 -8.54
C PRO A 306 4.72 -24.81 -7.18
N SER A 307 5.40 -24.33 -6.13
CA SER A 307 5.23 -24.83 -4.78
C SER A 307 3.86 -24.53 -4.16
N LEU A 308 3.05 -23.69 -4.82
CA LEU A 308 1.72 -23.31 -4.34
C LEU A 308 0.62 -24.28 -4.80
N GLY A 309 0.84 -25.04 -5.91
CA GLY A 309 -0.14 -26.00 -6.44
C GLY A 309 -1.44 -25.38 -6.95
N ILE A 310 -1.46 -24.08 -7.22
CA ILE A 310 -2.60 -23.32 -7.73
C ILE A 310 -2.14 -22.43 -8.89
N PRO A 311 -3.06 -21.86 -9.71
CA PRO A 311 -2.70 -20.93 -10.78
C PRO A 311 -1.89 -19.73 -10.25
N VAL A 312 -0.77 -19.42 -10.92
CA VAL A 312 0.11 -18.30 -10.56
C VAL A 312 0.46 -17.49 -11.80
N TYR A 313 0.33 -16.20 -11.70
CA TYR A 313 0.58 -15.26 -12.79
C TYR A 313 1.48 -14.11 -12.35
N THR A 314 1.98 -13.36 -13.35
CA THR A 314 2.68 -12.09 -13.14
C THR A 314 2.26 -11.05 -14.17
N GLY A 315 2.49 -9.75 -13.87
CA GLY A 315 2.35 -8.66 -14.83
C GLY A 315 1.05 -7.85 -14.74
N PHE A 316 0.18 -8.10 -13.76
CA PHE A 316 -0.98 -7.21 -13.55
C PHE A 316 -0.51 -5.82 -13.05
N PRO A 317 -1.07 -4.71 -13.61
CA PRO A 317 -0.62 -3.35 -13.31
C PRO A 317 -1.11 -2.85 -11.94
N PHE A 318 -0.48 -3.33 -10.87
CA PHE A 318 -0.73 -2.90 -9.50
C PHE A 318 0.60 -2.76 -8.74
N GLY A 319 0.71 -1.75 -7.86
CA GLY A 319 1.88 -1.50 -7.02
C GLY A 319 2.39 -0.06 -7.11
N HIS A 320 3.64 0.17 -6.66
CA HIS A 320 4.27 1.50 -6.61
C HIS A 320 4.75 1.96 -8.00
N THR A 321 3.82 2.11 -8.93
CA THR A 321 4.05 2.61 -10.29
C THR A 321 2.95 3.59 -10.69
N ALA A 322 3.22 4.41 -11.72
CA ALA A 322 2.19 5.26 -12.31
C ALA A 322 1.04 4.44 -12.95
N LYS A 323 1.32 3.23 -13.43
CA LYS A 323 0.32 2.29 -13.96
C LYS A 323 -0.27 1.47 -12.81
N HIS A 324 -1.02 2.11 -11.93
CA HIS A 324 -1.64 1.51 -10.75
C HIS A 324 -3.14 1.35 -10.97
N GLN A 325 -3.58 0.15 -11.36
CA GLN A 325 -4.99 -0.18 -11.46
C GLN A 325 -5.58 -0.42 -10.08
N ALA A 326 -6.58 0.36 -9.72
CA ALA A 326 -7.30 0.15 -8.46
C ALA A 326 -8.10 -1.15 -8.49
N MET A 327 -8.22 -1.80 -7.34
CA MET A 327 -9.02 -3.01 -7.15
C MET A 327 -9.97 -2.82 -5.96
N ASP A 328 -11.24 -2.94 -6.22
CA ASP A 328 -12.26 -3.10 -5.19
C ASP A 328 -12.22 -4.55 -4.70
N LEU A 329 -11.87 -4.73 -3.45
CA LEU A 329 -11.61 -6.05 -2.87
C LEU A 329 -12.90 -6.84 -2.57
N THR A 330 -14.07 -6.21 -2.77
CA THR A 330 -15.37 -6.88 -2.70
C THR A 330 -15.78 -7.50 -4.03
N ARG A 331 -15.10 -7.12 -5.13
CA ARG A 331 -15.42 -7.58 -6.48
C ARG A 331 -14.69 -8.89 -6.84
N THR A 332 -15.34 -9.70 -7.62
CA THR A 332 -14.76 -10.90 -8.23
C THR A 332 -13.80 -10.49 -9.36
N ALA A 333 -12.61 -11.07 -9.36
CA ALA A 333 -11.71 -11.10 -10.50
C ALA A 333 -11.80 -12.48 -11.17
N GLU A 334 -11.72 -12.51 -12.48
CA GLU A 334 -11.62 -13.73 -13.28
C GLU A 334 -10.32 -13.72 -14.08
N ILE A 335 -9.61 -14.84 -14.08
CA ILE A 335 -8.43 -15.04 -14.94
C ILE A 335 -8.74 -16.21 -15.87
N LYS A 336 -8.90 -15.91 -17.16
CA LYS A 336 -9.12 -16.86 -18.23
C LYS A 336 -8.25 -16.52 -19.43
N ASN A 337 -7.66 -17.52 -20.06
CA ASN A 337 -6.78 -17.32 -21.23
C ASN A 337 -5.70 -16.26 -20.98
N ASN A 338 -5.10 -16.26 -19.79
CA ASN A 338 -4.10 -15.28 -19.35
C ASN A 338 -4.58 -13.80 -19.35
N MET A 339 -5.87 -13.58 -19.19
CA MET A 339 -6.48 -12.24 -19.08
C MET A 339 -7.19 -12.08 -17.75
N VAL A 340 -6.84 -11.04 -17.01
CA VAL A 340 -7.56 -10.62 -15.79
C VAL A 340 -8.70 -9.70 -16.16
N ILE A 341 -9.89 -10.04 -15.73
CA ILE A 341 -11.12 -9.24 -15.91
C ILE A 341 -11.83 -9.12 -14.56
N PHE A 342 -12.36 -7.94 -14.27
CA PHE A 342 -13.38 -7.75 -13.24
C PHE A 342 -14.70 -7.56 -13.97
N PRO A 343 -15.60 -8.55 -13.96
CA PRO A 343 -16.90 -8.46 -14.61
C PRO A 343 -17.74 -7.30 -14.08
N ALA A 344 -18.69 -6.83 -14.88
CA ALA A 344 -19.65 -5.86 -14.38
C ALA A 344 -20.47 -6.45 -13.22
N VAL A 345 -20.74 -5.65 -12.21
CA VAL A 345 -21.65 -6.01 -11.12
C VAL A 345 -23.07 -5.94 -11.68
N LYS A 346 -23.81 -7.04 -11.58
CA LYS A 346 -25.25 -7.01 -11.92
C LYS A 346 -25.94 -6.09 -10.91
N LYS A 347 -26.65 -5.11 -11.41
CA LYS A 347 -27.51 -4.22 -10.62
C LYS A 347 -28.72 -4.97 -10.10
#